data_dc43ba6f489eb8901fa437fea2cfe1f8
#
_entry.id   dc43ba6f489eb8901fa437fea2cfe1f8
#
_cell.length_a   1.000
_cell.length_b   1.000
_cell.length_c   1.000
_cell.angle_alpha   90.00
_cell.angle_beta   90.00
_cell.angle_gamma   90.00
#
_symmetry.space_group_name_H-M   'P 1'
#
loop_
_entity.id
_entity.type
_entity.pdbx_description
1 polymer ?
#
loop_
_entity_poly.entity_id
_entity_poly.type
_entity_poly.pdbx_seq_one_letter_code
_entity_poly.pdbx_strand_id
1 'polypeptide(L)'
;MTALTHHWRDYFARGKPTGNVSAETLRLIYSMWVIAFLFKHGGAAWDVTWHFRYLFDEFSPPHNVNTVGTVLALIVLAYQTWTGVAATGRGLFLIWTGWIFFLVSAPLDILNHNLNGIDLTTWSVTHFMLYTGTTMMLVGVLYSWLKLAPNNSLKNFYAVIIWTLLLDDVMFPLSQQEFGYIAYDAFLKGTSPASRELIDLAGNTAVGIAKYAVENVPRWLYPIWMSVDRKSVM
;
A
#
# COMPACT_ATOMS: atom_id res chain seq x y z
N MET A 1 22.41 25.39 -23.12
CA MET A 1 21.50 24.39 -22.55
C MET A 1 22.34 23.47 -21.69
N THR A 2 22.08 23.39 -20.41
CA THR A 2 22.88 22.60 -19.47
C THR A 2 22.60 21.11 -19.65
N ALA A 3 23.54 20.24 -19.32
CA ALA A 3 23.38 18.77 -19.37
C ALA A 3 22.09 18.28 -18.66
N LEU A 4 21.65 18.99 -17.64
CA LEU A 4 20.42 18.79 -16.88
C LEU A 4 19.14 18.92 -17.74
N THR A 5 19.08 19.93 -18.65
CA THR A 5 17.90 20.13 -19.51
C THR A 5 17.82 19.10 -20.62
N HIS A 6 18.94 18.53 -21.03
CA HIS A 6 18.99 17.47 -22.03
C HIS A 6 18.50 16.14 -21.43
N HIS A 7 18.95 15.80 -20.22
CA HIS A 7 18.50 14.60 -19.50
C HIS A 7 17.00 14.62 -19.20
N TRP A 8 16.48 15.77 -18.77
CA TRP A 8 15.06 15.94 -18.52
C TRP A 8 14.20 15.73 -19.76
N ARG A 9 14.59 16.30 -20.90
CA ARG A 9 13.87 16.15 -22.18
C ARG A 9 13.90 14.72 -22.71
N ASP A 10 15.04 14.06 -22.67
CA ASP A 10 15.18 12.68 -23.16
C ASP A 10 14.42 11.69 -22.29
N TYR A 11 14.32 11.97 -21.02
CA TYR A 11 13.64 11.13 -20.06
C TYR A 11 12.12 11.23 -20.14
N PHE A 12 11.55 12.43 -20.10
CA PHE A 12 10.11 12.64 -20.21
C PHE A 12 9.58 12.48 -21.62
N ALA A 13 10.40 12.73 -22.63
CA ALA A 13 9.93 12.69 -24.00
C ALA A 13 9.64 11.29 -24.54
N ARG A 14 10.15 10.18 -23.96
CA ARG A 14 10.03 8.87 -24.61
C ARG A 14 10.08 7.63 -23.72
N GLY A 15 10.18 7.69 -22.42
CA GLY A 15 10.28 6.51 -21.56
C GLY A 15 11.40 5.54 -21.98
N LYS A 16 12.48 6.02 -22.57
CA LYS A 16 13.62 5.19 -22.97
C LYS A 16 14.40 4.79 -21.74
N PRO A 17 14.75 3.51 -21.59
CA PRO A 17 15.70 3.09 -20.57
C PRO A 17 16.99 3.85 -20.82
N THR A 18 17.51 4.50 -19.80
CA THR A 18 18.79 5.17 -19.88
C THR A 18 19.89 4.15 -19.83
N GLY A 19 20.70 4.15 -20.84
CA GLY A 19 22.01 3.56 -21.01
C GLY A 19 22.45 2.41 -20.10
N ASN A 20 23.65 1.91 -20.30
CA ASN A 20 24.25 0.84 -19.50
C ASN A 20 24.43 1.28 -18.05
N VAL A 21 23.53 0.84 -17.19
CA VAL A 21 23.63 1.02 -15.73
C VAL A 21 24.47 -0.11 -15.15
N SER A 22 25.45 0.23 -14.31
CA SER A 22 26.27 -0.79 -13.66
C SER A 22 25.40 -1.69 -12.77
N ALA A 23 25.78 -2.96 -12.63
CA ALA A 23 25.08 -3.89 -11.74
C ALA A 23 25.08 -3.40 -10.27
N GLU A 24 26.09 -2.67 -9.87
CA GLU A 24 26.22 -2.08 -8.54
C GLU A 24 25.19 -0.95 -8.32
N THR A 25 25.05 -0.06 -9.30
CA THR A 25 24.06 1.03 -9.26
C THR A 25 22.64 0.46 -9.24
N LEU A 26 22.37 -0.56 -10.08
CA LEU A 26 21.09 -1.28 -10.04
C LEU A 26 20.82 -1.85 -8.66
N ARG A 27 21.80 -2.56 -8.09
CA ARG A 27 21.66 -3.15 -6.74
C ARG A 27 21.35 -2.08 -5.71
N LEU A 28 22.07 -0.97 -5.71
CA LEU A 28 21.87 0.12 -4.75
C LEU A 28 20.43 0.67 -4.84
N ILE A 29 19.98 1.04 -6.03
CA ILE A 29 18.65 1.64 -6.24
C ILE A 29 17.54 0.67 -5.83
N TYR A 30 17.63 -0.61 -6.22
CA TYR A 30 16.60 -1.58 -5.87
C TYR A 30 16.68 -2.02 -4.41
N SER A 31 17.84 -1.96 -3.76
CA SER A 31 17.92 -2.09 -2.29
C SER A 31 17.18 -0.95 -1.59
N MET A 32 17.33 0.28 -2.09
CA MET A 32 16.58 1.44 -1.54
C MET A 32 15.07 1.28 -1.71
N TRP A 33 14.60 0.76 -2.86
CA TRP A 33 13.19 0.42 -3.05
C TRP A 33 12.71 -0.63 -2.05
N VAL A 34 13.47 -1.72 -1.89
CA VAL A 34 13.13 -2.78 -0.92
C VAL A 34 13.06 -2.21 0.50
N ILE A 35 14.04 -1.40 0.91
CA ILE A 35 14.05 -0.74 2.21
C ILE A 35 12.82 0.16 2.38
N ALA A 36 12.50 0.98 1.38
CA ALA A 36 11.33 1.85 1.42
C ALA A 36 10.03 1.05 1.61
N PHE A 37 9.86 -0.05 0.88
CA PHE A 37 8.69 -0.91 1.03
C PHE A 37 8.67 -1.68 2.35
N LEU A 38 9.81 -2.12 2.87
CA LEU A 38 9.86 -2.73 4.20
C LEU A 38 9.40 -1.76 5.30
N PHE A 39 9.76 -0.48 5.23
CA PHE A 39 9.23 0.54 6.13
C PHE A 39 7.72 0.72 5.94
N LYS A 40 7.23 0.76 4.70
CA LYS A 40 5.80 0.89 4.43
C LYS A 40 5.00 -0.29 4.97
N HIS A 41 5.41 -1.51 4.65
CA HIS A 41 4.70 -2.73 5.10
C HIS A 41 4.83 -2.93 6.61
N GLY A 42 6.02 -2.72 7.17
CA GLY A 42 6.23 -2.78 8.62
C GLY A 42 5.39 -1.74 9.37
N GLY A 43 5.29 -0.53 8.84
CA GLY A 43 4.40 0.50 9.38
C GLY A 43 2.94 0.09 9.29
N ALA A 44 2.47 -0.37 8.12
CA ALA A 44 1.08 -0.79 7.92
C ALA A 44 0.70 -1.99 8.80
N ALA A 45 1.56 -3.01 8.90
CA ALA A 45 1.31 -4.17 9.74
C ALA A 45 1.26 -3.80 11.25
N TRP A 46 2.13 -2.87 11.68
CA TRP A 46 2.10 -2.38 13.05
C TRP A 46 0.89 -1.51 13.33
N ASP A 47 0.46 -0.74 12.36
CA ASP A 47 -0.66 0.20 12.43
C ASP A 47 -1.98 -0.48 12.80
N VAL A 48 -2.25 -1.63 12.20
CA VAL A 48 -3.44 -2.43 12.53
C VAL A 48 -3.47 -2.77 14.02
N THR A 49 -2.35 -3.26 14.58
CA THR A 49 -2.27 -3.62 16.00
C THR A 49 -2.27 -2.40 16.93
N TRP A 50 -1.75 -1.27 16.45
CA TRP A 50 -1.75 0.00 17.18
C TRP A 50 -3.15 0.53 17.37
N HIS A 51 -3.96 0.58 16.32
CA HIS A 51 -5.31 1.11 16.34
C HIS A 51 -6.31 0.25 17.12
N PHE A 52 -6.03 -1.03 17.37
CA PHE A 52 -6.79 -1.79 18.37
C PHE A 52 -6.62 -1.27 19.80
N ARG A 53 -5.57 -0.51 20.07
CA ARG A 53 -5.28 0.04 21.40
C ARG A 53 -5.44 1.55 21.47
N TYR A 54 -5.16 2.27 20.38
CA TYR A 54 -5.13 3.73 20.30
C TYR A 54 -5.89 4.19 19.06
N LEU A 55 -7.22 4.27 19.17
CA LEU A 55 -8.11 4.47 18.02
C LEU A 55 -7.93 5.81 17.29
N PHE A 56 -7.55 6.88 17.99
CA PHE A 56 -7.53 8.25 17.43
C PHE A 56 -6.12 8.86 17.39
N ASP A 57 -5.09 8.05 17.19
CA ASP A 57 -3.71 8.53 17.12
C ASP A 57 -3.24 8.65 15.65
N GLU A 58 -3.58 9.79 15.03
CA GLU A 58 -3.22 10.10 13.64
C GLU A 58 -1.70 10.22 13.41
N PHE A 59 -0.94 10.61 14.44
CA PHE A 59 0.52 10.71 14.41
C PHE A 59 1.18 9.52 15.10
N SER A 60 0.55 8.38 15.02
CA SER A 60 1.04 7.15 15.63
C SER A 60 2.47 6.79 15.17
N PRO A 61 3.25 6.10 16.01
CA PRO A 61 4.55 5.59 15.60
C PRO A 61 4.52 4.75 14.31
N PRO A 62 3.54 3.85 14.07
CA PRO A 62 3.45 3.11 12.82
C PRO A 62 3.18 4.01 11.60
N HIS A 63 2.34 5.06 11.72
CA HIS A 63 2.16 6.04 10.65
C HIS A 63 3.47 6.75 10.31
N ASN A 64 4.26 7.11 11.33
CA ASN A 64 5.58 7.71 11.11
C ASN A 64 6.53 6.76 10.39
N VAL A 65 6.54 5.47 10.74
CA VAL A 65 7.33 4.45 10.04
C VAL A 65 6.90 4.31 8.58
N ASN A 66 5.59 4.24 8.30
CA ASN A 66 5.07 4.22 6.92
C ASN A 66 5.46 5.49 6.16
N THR A 67 5.40 6.65 6.81
CA THR A 67 5.79 7.94 6.23
C THR A 67 7.27 7.96 5.84
N VAL A 68 8.16 7.42 6.68
CA VAL A 68 9.58 7.26 6.33
C VAL A 68 9.73 6.42 5.06
N GLY A 69 9.04 5.29 4.96
CA GLY A 69 9.03 4.47 3.75
C GLY A 69 8.52 5.23 2.51
N THR A 70 7.48 6.03 2.67
CA THR A 70 6.91 6.85 1.59
C THR A 70 7.87 7.95 1.13
N VAL A 71 8.55 8.61 2.05
CA VAL A 71 9.58 9.63 1.72
C VAL A 71 10.78 8.99 1.02
N LEU A 72 11.26 7.85 1.49
CA LEU A 72 12.34 7.11 0.83
C LEU A 72 11.93 6.70 -0.60
N ALA A 73 10.72 6.19 -0.78
CA ALA A 73 10.18 5.86 -2.11
C ALA A 73 10.16 7.09 -3.03
N LEU A 74 9.72 8.25 -2.52
CA LEU A 74 9.72 9.50 -3.28
C LEU A 74 11.14 9.94 -3.68
N ILE A 75 12.11 9.84 -2.78
CA ILE A 75 13.51 10.20 -3.07
C ILE A 75 14.04 9.33 -4.22
N VAL A 76 13.83 8.01 -4.16
CA VAL A 76 14.26 7.10 -5.21
C VAL A 76 13.52 7.37 -6.51
N LEU A 77 12.21 7.58 -6.46
CA LEU A 77 11.38 7.92 -7.62
C LEU A 77 11.83 9.22 -8.27
N ALA A 78 12.07 10.28 -7.49
CA ALA A 78 12.57 11.55 -7.98
C ALA A 78 13.95 11.41 -8.63
N TYR A 79 14.86 10.67 -8.01
CA TYR A 79 16.17 10.37 -8.58
C TYR A 79 16.06 9.61 -9.90
N GLN A 80 15.27 8.56 -9.96
CA GLN A 80 15.06 7.78 -11.18
C GLN A 80 14.37 8.61 -12.28
N THR A 81 13.42 9.45 -11.89
CA THR A 81 12.75 10.37 -12.82
C THR A 81 13.73 11.40 -13.39
N TRP A 82 14.57 11.96 -12.54
CA TRP A 82 15.54 12.98 -12.93
C TRP A 82 16.67 12.44 -13.79
N THR A 83 17.23 11.29 -13.41
CA THR A 83 18.41 10.70 -14.07
C THR A 83 18.06 9.68 -15.15
N GLY A 84 16.87 9.11 -15.09
CA GLY A 84 16.48 7.96 -15.91
C GLY A 84 17.20 6.66 -15.55
N VAL A 85 18.04 6.66 -14.50
CA VAL A 85 18.88 5.52 -14.14
C VAL A 85 18.04 4.42 -13.50
N ALA A 86 18.28 3.18 -13.90
CA ALA A 86 17.65 1.97 -13.33
C ALA A 86 16.10 1.96 -13.38
N ALA A 87 15.51 2.64 -14.36
CA ALA A 87 14.07 2.73 -14.52
C ALA A 87 13.64 2.51 -15.97
N THR A 88 12.39 2.08 -16.16
CA THR A 88 11.73 2.03 -17.46
C THR A 88 10.59 3.05 -17.49
N GLY A 89 10.26 3.57 -18.68
CA GLY A 89 9.17 4.55 -18.78
C GLY A 89 7.83 4.03 -18.28
N ARG A 90 7.49 2.76 -18.59
CA ARG A 90 6.26 2.12 -18.06
C ARG A 90 6.33 1.89 -16.55
N GLY A 91 7.50 1.48 -16.05
CA GLY A 91 7.70 1.30 -14.62
C GLY A 91 7.50 2.61 -13.86
N LEU A 92 8.11 3.70 -14.32
CA LEU A 92 7.95 5.02 -13.72
C LEU A 92 6.53 5.54 -13.78
N PHE A 93 5.83 5.32 -14.89
CA PHE A 93 4.43 5.68 -15.00
C PHE A 93 3.60 4.99 -13.90
N LEU A 94 3.80 3.69 -13.71
CA LEU A 94 3.12 2.94 -12.66
C LEU A 94 3.49 3.43 -11.25
N ILE A 95 4.79 3.67 -11.02
CA ILE A 95 5.27 4.14 -9.71
C ILE A 95 4.70 5.53 -9.40
N TRP A 96 4.73 6.48 -10.36
CA TRP A 96 4.16 7.81 -10.19
C TRP A 96 2.66 7.75 -9.94
N THR A 97 1.93 6.97 -10.73
CA THR A 97 0.49 6.81 -10.55
C THR A 97 0.19 6.25 -9.16
N GLY A 98 0.90 5.19 -8.76
CA GLY A 98 0.74 4.61 -7.43
C GLY A 98 1.08 5.58 -6.30
N TRP A 99 2.17 6.33 -6.46
CA TRP A 99 2.58 7.31 -5.46
C TRP A 99 1.57 8.46 -5.31
N ILE A 100 1.00 8.96 -6.42
CA ILE A 100 -0.05 9.98 -6.41
C ILE A 100 -1.32 9.43 -5.73
N PHE A 101 -1.73 8.21 -6.08
CA PHE A 101 -2.86 7.54 -5.43
C PHE A 101 -2.68 7.47 -3.91
N PHE A 102 -1.51 7.01 -3.46
CA PHE A 102 -1.19 6.93 -2.04
C PHE A 102 -1.20 8.31 -1.38
N LEU A 103 -0.55 9.31 -1.99
CA LEU A 103 -0.46 10.68 -1.45
C LEU A 103 -1.83 11.34 -1.32
N VAL A 104 -2.73 11.11 -2.27
CA VAL A 104 -4.10 11.66 -2.23
C VAL A 104 -4.94 10.92 -1.19
N SER A 105 -4.75 9.62 -1.08
CA SER A 105 -5.55 8.79 -0.17
C SER A 105 -5.25 9.07 1.31
N ALA A 106 -4.01 9.31 1.68
CA ALA A 106 -3.63 9.50 3.08
C ALA A 106 -4.39 10.67 3.76
N PRO A 107 -4.44 11.89 3.22
CA PRO A 107 -5.25 12.95 3.81
C PRO A 107 -6.76 12.72 3.71
N LEU A 108 -7.23 12.01 2.68
CA LEU A 108 -8.64 11.64 2.57
C LEU A 108 -9.02 10.62 3.62
N ASP A 109 -8.13 9.72 3.99
CA ASP A 109 -8.33 8.73 5.03
C ASP A 109 -8.44 9.40 6.41
N ILE A 110 -7.53 10.32 6.72
CA ILE A 110 -7.62 11.15 7.93
C ILE A 110 -8.96 11.91 7.98
N LEU A 111 -9.34 12.54 6.88
CA LEU A 111 -10.62 13.25 6.79
C LEU A 111 -11.80 12.31 7.00
N ASN A 112 -11.74 11.13 6.39
CA ASN A 112 -12.76 10.08 6.54
C ASN A 112 -12.93 9.65 7.99
N HIS A 113 -11.82 9.37 8.69
CA HIS A 113 -11.84 9.03 10.11
C HIS A 113 -12.40 10.15 10.99
N ASN A 114 -12.07 11.40 10.69
CA ASN A 114 -12.59 12.55 11.44
C ASN A 114 -14.10 12.78 11.24
N LEU A 115 -14.62 12.48 10.06
CA LEU A 115 -16.02 12.71 9.73
C LEU A 115 -16.93 11.52 10.10
N ASN A 116 -16.45 10.31 9.91
CA ASN A 116 -17.25 9.09 9.98
C ASN A 116 -16.82 8.15 11.10
N GLY A 117 -15.71 8.42 11.77
CA GLY A 117 -15.06 7.54 12.72
C GLY A 117 -14.09 6.57 12.04
N ILE A 118 -13.32 5.85 12.86
CA ILE A 118 -12.34 4.86 12.35
C ILE A 118 -13.08 3.67 11.75
N ASP A 119 -12.76 3.32 10.52
CA ASP A 119 -13.27 2.14 9.87
C ASP A 119 -12.51 0.88 10.35
N LEU A 120 -13.28 -0.11 10.75
CA LEU A 120 -12.74 -1.39 11.22
C LEU A 120 -12.37 -2.34 10.07
N THR A 121 -12.34 -1.83 8.84
CA THR A 121 -12.10 -2.63 7.65
C THR A 121 -11.06 -1.99 6.74
N THR A 122 -10.23 -2.82 6.15
CA THR A 122 -9.29 -2.40 5.08
C THR A 122 -9.98 -2.12 3.75
N TRP A 123 -11.30 -2.29 3.67
CA TRP A 123 -12.09 -2.14 2.44
C TRP A 123 -12.79 -0.80 2.33
N SER A 124 -12.53 0.15 3.20
CA SER A 124 -12.95 1.52 2.96
C SER A 124 -12.35 2.05 1.65
N VAL A 125 -13.00 3.03 1.06
CA VAL A 125 -12.54 3.59 -0.22
C VAL A 125 -11.12 4.16 -0.08
N THR A 126 -10.84 4.81 1.03
CA THR A 126 -9.54 5.44 1.31
C THR A 126 -8.46 4.39 1.53
N HIS A 127 -8.71 3.37 2.35
CA HIS A 127 -7.79 2.25 2.53
C HIS A 127 -7.54 1.50 1.23
N PHE A 128 -8.59 1.19 0.46
CA PHE A 128 -8.45 0.55 -0.84
C PHE A 128 -7.54 1.35 -1.80
N MET A 129 -7.65 2.68 -1.78
CA MET A 129 -6.77 3.55 -2.56
C MET A 129 -5.32 3.50 -2.07
N LEU A 130 -5.07 3.46 -0.75
CA LEU A 130 -3.72 3.33 -0.17
C LEU A 130 -3.04 2.05 -0.64
N TYR A 131 -3.72 0.90 -0.55
CA TYR A 131 -3.19 -0.39 -1.02
C TYR A 131 -3.00 -0.41 -2.54
N THR A 132 -3.98 0.07 -3.29
CA THR A 132 -3.85 0.16 -4.76
C THR A 132 -2.65 1.02 -5.15
N GLY A 133 -2.43 2.14 -4.47
CA GLY A 133 -1.27 2.99 -4.69
C GLY A 133 0.05 2.27 -4.44
N THR A 134 0.16 1.55 -3.32
CA THR A 134 1.36 0.76 -2.98
C THR A 134 1.56 -0.40 -3.96
N THR A 135 0.51 -1.15 -4.29
CA THR A 135 0.51 -2.21 -5.31
C THR A 135 1.05 -1.69 -6.65
N MET A 136 0.56 -0.55 -7.14
CA MET A 136 1.03 0.03 -8.41
C MET A 136 2.51 0.41 -8.37
N MET A 137 3.00 0.95 -7.24
CA MET A 137 4.42 1.23 -7.06
C MET A 137 5.24 -0.06 -7.12
N LEU A 138 4.83 -1.10 -6.40
CA LEU A 138 5.51 -2.41 -6.38
C LEU A 138 5.54 -3.07 -7.75
N VAL A 139 4.43 -3.05 -8.49
CA VAL A 139 4.37 -3.56 -9.87
C VAL A 139 5.31 -2.79 -10.78
N GLY A 140 5.35 -1.46 -10.67
CA GLY A 140 6.25 -0.62 -11.46
C GLY A 140 7.73 -0.89 -11.18
N VAL A 141 8.08 -1.08 -9.90
CA VAL A 141 9.44 -1.44 -9.47
C VAL A 141 9.80 -2.84 -9.95
N LEU A 142 8.94 -3.83 -9.75
CA LEU A 142 9.16 -5.20 -10.20
C LEU A 142 9.32 -5.27 -11.73
N TYR A 143 8.44 -4.60 -12.46
CA TYR A 143 8.51 -4.54 -13.93
C TYR A 143 9.85 -3.97 -14.41
N SER A 144 10.29 -2.86 -13.82
CA SER A 144 11.58 -2.25 -14.18
C SER A 144 12.75 -3.17 -13.82
N TRP A 145 12.74 -3.79 -12.65
CA TRP A 145 13.76 -4.75 -12.24
C TRP A 145 13.87 -5.92 -13.21
N LEU A 146 12.76 -6.57 -13.54
CA LEU A 146 12.74 -7.72 -14.44
C LEU A 146 13.27 -7.38 -15.85
N LYS A 147 13.08 -6.13 -16.30
CA LYS A 147 13.54 -5.65 -17.61
C LYS A 147 15.02 -5.27 -17.63
N LEU A 148 15.53 -4.70 -16.56
CA LEU A 148 16.87 -4.07 -16.52
C LEU A 148 17.92 -4.94 -15.83
N ALA A 149 17.53 -5.79 -14.89
CA ALA A 149 18.49 -6.60 -14.15
C ALA A 149 19.15 -7.67 -15.02
N PRO A 150 20.48 -7.84 -14.90
CA PRO A 150 21.20 -8.88 -15.59
C PRO A 150 20.70 -10.27 -15.15
N ASN A 151 20.71 -11.22 -16.09
CA ASN A 151 20.18 -12.55 -15.83
C ASN A 151 21.13 -13.39 -14.96
N ASN A 152 21.03 -13.25 -13.66
CA ASN A 152 21.85 -13.93 -12.67
C ASN A 152 21.03 -14.21 -11.39
N SER A 153 21.65 -14.86 -10.39
CA SER A 153 21.01 -15.17 -9.11
C SER A 153 20.49 -13.94 -8.36
N LEU A 154 21.16 -12.80 -8.50
CA LEU A 154 20.74 -11.54 -7.89
C LEU A 154 19.41 -11.04 -8.45
N LYS A 155 19.17 -11.23 -9.77
CA LYS A 155 17.88 -10.91 -10.39
C LYS A 155 16.73 -11.66 -9.72
N ASN A 156 16.91 -12.96 -9.54
CA ASN A 156 15.89 -13.81 -8.93
C ASN A 156 15.68 -13.44 -7.44
N PHE A 157 16.75 -13.16 -6.72
CA PHE A 157 16.68 -12.75 -5.31
C PHE A 157 15.82 -11.50 -5.11
N TYR A 158 16.11 -10.41 -5.83
CA TYR A 158 15.30 -9.18 -5.73
C TYR A 158 13.89 -9.36 -6.27
N ALA A 159 13.73 -10.13 -7.35
CA ALA A 159 12.41 -10.42 -7.89
C ALA A 159 11.54 -11.14 -6.86
N VAL A 160 12.08 -12.14 -6.14
CA VAL A 160 11.35 -12.85 -5.09
C VAL A 160 10.98 -11.90 -3.95
N ILE A 161 11.91 -11.07 -3.47
CA ILE A 161 11.61 -10.12 -2.39
C ILE A 161 10.51 -9.15 -2.80
N ILE A 162 10.65 -8.49 -3.96
CA ILE A 162 9.65 -7.50 -4.43
C ILE A 162 8.30 -8.19 -4.69
N TRP A 163 8.31 -9.41 -5.23
CA TRP A 163 7.11 -10.20 -5.45
C TRP A 163 6.43 -10.59 -4.14
N THR A 164 7.22 -10.95 -3.11
CA THR A 164 6.69 -11.25 -1.77
C THR A 164 6.00 -10.02 -1.17
N LEU A 165 6.64 -8.85 -1.24
CA LEU A 165 6.04 -7.60 -0.77
C LEU A 165 4.77 -7.23 -1.56
N LEU A 166 4.76 -7.48 -2.87
CA LEU A 166 3.57 -7.27 -3.70
C LEU A 166 2.43 -8.22 -3.31
N LEU A 167 2.72 -9.48 -3.07
CA LEU A 167 1.72 -10.44 -2.61
C LEU A 167 1.18 -10.07 -1.22
N ASP A 168 2.06 -9.67 -0.30
CA ASP A 168 1.66 -9.22 1.02
C ASP A 168 0.70 -8.02 0.92
N ASP A 169 1.03 -7.01 0.12
CA ASP A 169 0.19 -5.83 -0.09
C ASP A 169 -1.18 -6.16 -0.70
N VAL A 170 -1.22 -7.05 -1.69
CA VAL A 170 -2.47 -7.49 -2.35
C VAL A 170 -3.31 -8.38 -1.43
N MET A 171 -2.66 -9.24 -0.65
CA MET A 171 -3.35 -10.18 0.23
C MET A 171 -3.77 -9.55 1.57
N PHE A 172 -3.15 -8.44 1.96
CA PHE A 172 -3.44 -7.78 3.23
C PHE A 172 -4.93 -7.40 3.40
N PRO A 173 -5.59 -6.73 2.43
CA PRO A 173 -7.02 -6.49 2.51
C PRO A 173 -7.84 -7.78 2.56
N LEU A 174 -7.39 -8.84 1.89
CA LEU A 174 -8.08 -10.13 1.90
C LEU A 174 -8.00 -10.82 3.25
N SER A 175 -6.89 -10.70 3.96
CA SER A 175 -6.71 -11.29 5.30
C SER A 175 -7.64 -10.69 6.36
N GLN A 176 -8.15 -9.48 6.11
CA GLN A 176 -9.05 -8.77 7.02
C GLN A 176 -10.53 -8.80 6.61
N GLN A 177 -10.89 -9.60 5.61
CA GLN A 177 -12.30 -9.75 5.20
C GLN A 177 -13.19 -10.33 6.29
N GLU A 178 -12.62 -11.08 7.22
CA GLU A 178 -13.34 -11.63 8.35
C GLU A 178 -14.04 -10.53 9.16
N PHE A 179 -13.35 -9.43 9.44
CA PHE A 179 -13.95 -8.28 10.13
C PHE A 179 -15.11 -7.68 9.35
N GLY A 180 -14.98 -7.56 8.05
CA GLY A 180 -16.06 -7.10 7.18
C GLY A 180 -17.27 -8.01 7.20
N TYR A 181 -17.07 -9.33 7.19
CA TYR A 181 -18.15 -10.30 7.29
C TYR A 181 -18.84 -10.24 8.65
N ILE A 182 -18.10 -10.22 9.73
CA ILE A 182 -18.63 -10.09 11.10
C ILE A 182 -19.45 -8.82 11.22
N ALA A 183 -18.94 -7.69 10.70
CA ALA A 183 -19.65 -6.43 10.70
C ALA A 183 -20.97 -6.51 9.92
N TYR A 184 -20.95 -7.14 8.74
CA TYR A 184 -22.15 -7.31 7.90
C TYR A 184 -23.19 -8.23 8.57
N ASP A 185 -22.79 -9.35 9.14
CA ASP A 185 -23.67 -10.27 9.87
C ASP A 185 -24.31 -9.59 11.07
N ALA A 186 -23.53 -8.82 11.83
CA ALA A 186 -24.03 -8.04 12.96
C ALA A 186 -25.05 -6.96 12.50
N PHE A 187 -24.76 -6.29 11.39
CA PHE A 187 -25.69 -5.32 10.78
C PHE A 187 -27.02 -5.97 10.43
N LEU A 188 -27.00 -7.14 9.77
CA LEU A 188 -28.21 -7.88 9.42
C LEU A 188 -29.02 -8.31 10.65
N LYS A 189 -28.35 -8.60 11.74
CA LYS A 189 -28.96 -8.99 13.02
C LYS A 189 -29.35 -7.79 13.90
N GLY A 190 -29.03 -6.57 13.49
CA GLY A 190 -29.25 -5.36 14.29
C GLY A 190 -28.40 -5.30 15.58
N THR A 191 -27.26 -6.00 15.59
CA THR A 191 -26.32 -6.05 16.72
C THR A 191 -25.03 -5.28 16.41
N SER A 192 -24.24 -4.96 17.45
CA SER A 192 -22.92 -4.36 17.21
C SER A 192 -21.90 -5.41 16.76
N PRO A 193 -21.10 -5.16 15.72
CA PRO A 193 -20.02 -6.06 15.29
C PRO A 193 -18.79 -6.00 16.19
N ALA A 194 -18.68 -4.98 17.02
CA ALA A 194 -17.52 -4.76 17.87
C ALA A 194 -17.68 -5.45 19.23
N SER A 195 -16.59 -5.93 19.82
CA SER A 195 -16.59 -6.39 21.17
C SER A 195 -16.94 -5.24 22.15
N ARG A 196 -17.46 -5.59 23.32
CA ARG A 196 -17.81 -4.57 24.32
C ARG A 196 -16.60 -3.72 24.69
N GLU A 197 -15.44 -4.34 24.81
CA GLU A 197 -14.18 -3.67 25.11
C GLU A 197 -13.80 -2.65 24.02
N LEU A 198 -14.00 -2.97 22.77
CA LEU A 198 -13.75 -2.06 21.64
C LEU A 198 -14.76 -0.91 21.63
N ILE A 199 -16.04 -1.20 21.96
CA ILE A 199 -17.09 -0.18 22.08
C ILE A 199 -16.76 0.78 23.22
N ASP A 200 -16.36 0.25 24.37
CA ASP A 200 -15.99 1.04 25.54
C ASP A 200 -14.75 1.91 25.26
N LEU A 201 -13.78 1.38 24.50
CA LEU A 201 -12.58 2.11 24.06
C LEU A 201 -12.90 3.22 23.06
N ALA A 202 -13.79 2.97 22.11
CA ALA A 202 -14.20 3.92 21.07
C ALA A 202 -15.28 4.92 21.54
N GLY A 203 -15.88 4.66 22.71
CA GLY A 203 -16.98 5.46 23.22
C GLY A 203 -18.24 5.35 22.36
N ASN A 204 -19.08 6.40 22.37
CA ASN A 204 -20.36 6.42 21.65
C ASN A 204 -20.21 6.37 20.11
N THR A 205 -19.00 6.49 19.59
CA THR A 205 -18.72 6.45 18.15
C THR A 205 -18.68 5.03 17.59
N ALA A 206 -18.56 3.99 18.44
CA ALA A 206 -18.40 2.61 18.00
C ALA A 206 -19.55 2.10 17.13
N VAL A 207 -20.80 2.51 17.41
CA VAL A 207 -21.96 2.15 16.57
C VAL A 207 -21.88 2.82 15.20
N GLY A 208 -21.44 4.07 15.15
CA GLY A 208 -21.21 4.80 13.91
C GLY A 208 -20.09 4.18 13.09
N ILE A 209 -18.97 3.83 13.73
CA ILE A 209 -17.82 3.14 13.11
C ILE A 209 -18.27 1.82 12.49
N ALA A 210 -19.00 0.99 13.24
CA ALA A 210 -19.47 -0.30 12.76
C ALA A 210 -20.42 -0.17 11.57
N LYS A 211 -21.36 0.76 11.63
CA LYS A 211 -22.27 1.06 10.53
C LYS A 211 -21.51 1.51 9.27
N TYR A 212 -20.57 2.42 9.44
CA TYR A 212 -19.74 2.92 8.35
C TYR A 212 -18.88 1.83 7.71
N ALA A 213 -18.24 0.99 8.50
CA ALA A 213 -17.47 -0.15 8.01
C ALA A 213 -18.32 -1.08 7.12
N VAL A 214 -19.55 -1.40 7.58
CA VAL A 214 -20.47 -2.24 6.81
C VAL A 214 -20.92 -1.60 5.51
N GLU A 215 -21.23 -0.31 5.54
CA GLU A 215 -21.74 0.41 4.36
C GLU A 215 -20.66 0.57 3.26
N ASN A 216 -19.38 0.64 3.65
CA ASN A 216 -18.27 0.85 2.73
C ASN A 216 -17.60 -0.44 2.25
N VAL A 217 -17.92 -1.59 2.81
CA VAL A 217 -17.38 -2.86 2.34
C VAL A 217 -18.08 -3.31 1.06
N PRO A 218 -17.35 -3.65 -0.01
CA PRO A 218 -17.94 -4.17 -1.24
C PRO A 218 -18.66 -5.49 -0.99
N ARG A 219 -19.98 -5.46 -0.97
CA ARG A 219 -20.83 -6.63 -0.63
C ARG A 219 -20.62 -7.84 -1.53
N TRP A 220 -20.18 -7.62 -2.77
CA TRP A 220 -19.87 -8.70 -3.72
C TRP A 220 -18.66 -9.55 -3.34
N LEU A 221 -17.80 -9.04 -2.44
CA LEU A 221 -16.64 -9.80 -1.93
C LEU A 221 -17.02 -10.87 -0.92
N TYR A 222 -18.11 -10.68 -0.15
CA TYR A 222 -18.52 -11.65 0.88
C TYR A 222 -18.81 -13.06 0.31
N PRO A 223 -19.53 -13.22 -0.81
CA PRO A 223 -19.72 -14.54 -1.38
C PRO A 223 -18.42 -15.23 -1.79
N ILE A 224 -17.44 -14.47 -2.28
CA ILE A 224 -16.13 -14.99 -2.67
C ILE A 224 -15.38 -15.46 -1.43
N TRP A 225 -15.32 -14.62 -0.38
CA TRP A 225 -14.66 -14.95 0.86
C TRP A 225 -15.28 -16.18 1.54
N MET A 226 -16.60 -16.22 1.67
CA MET A 226 -17.31 -17.37 2.24
C MET A 226 -17.07 -18.66 1.45
N SER A 227 -16.84 -18.57 0.14
CA SER A 227 -16.51 -19.75 -0.67
C SER A 227 -15.10 -20.27 -0.40
N VAL A 228 -14.18 -19.39 0.00
CA VAL A 228 -12.80 -19.76 0.37
C VAL A 228 -12.74 -20.30 1.79
N ASP A 229 -13.42 -19.67 2.73
CA ASP A 229 -13.38 -20.01 4.16
C ASP A 229 -14.02 -21.39 4.46
N ARG A 230 -15.12 -21.73 3.78
CA ARG A 230 -15.74 -23.08 3.91
C ARG A 230 -14.79 -24.24 3.64
N LYS A 231 -13.69 -24.01 2.93
CA LYS A 231 -12.67 -25.05 2.67
C LYS A 231 -11.62 -25.14 3.78
N SER A 232 -11.50 -24.15 4.63
CA SER A 232 -10.54 -24.15 5.74
C SER A 232 -11.12 -24.73 7.04
N VAL A 233 -12.43 -24.94 7.11
CA VAL A 233 -13.13 -25.45 8.29
C VAL A 233 -13.59 -26.92 8.15
N MET A 234 -13.32 -27.55 7.01
CA MET A 234 -13.50 -28.99 6.78
C MET A 234 -12.16 -29.74 6.80
#